data_e56b7044c2961626d289af62d7c20d1f
#
_entry.id   e56b7044c2961626d289af62d7c20d1f
#
_cell.length_a   1.000
_cell.length_b   1.000
_cell.length_c   1.000
_cell.angle_alpha   90.00
_cell.angle_beta   90.00
_cell.angle_gamma   90.00
#
_symmetry.space_group_name_H-M   'P 1'
#
loop_
_entity.id
_entity.type
_entity.pdbx_description
1 polymer ?
#
loop_
_entity_poly.entity_id
_entity_poly.type
_entity_poly.pdbx_seq_one_letter_code
_entity_poly.pdbx_strand_id
1 'polypeptide(L)'
;GWQAVLSQMAIGVLMTVLMQSSSASMTIALTAAQGGLLSVEGAAAVVIGANVGTTVTALLAAMGATANAKRAASAHVAFNLLTAAVALALLPWLLQALGTVASAMNMAHDPATQLALFHTIFNLLGVMLMWPLAERLTAWLQLRFRGHEDDEAQPQYLDDNVLAVPALAVD
;
A
#
# COMPACT_ATOMS: atom_id res chain seq x y z
N GLY A 1 -19.41 14.40 7.18
CA GLY A 1 -20.16 13.51 6.28
C GLY A 1 -19.30 12.98 5.15
N TRP A 2 -19.76 11.95 4.43
CA TRP A 2 -18.98 11.21 3.43
C TRP A 2 -18.36 12.07 2.31
N GLN A 3 -19.04 13.14 1.90
CA GLN A 3 -18.49 14.08 0.91
C GLN A 3 -17.21 14.75 1.43
N ALA A 4 -17.17 15.15 2.69
CA ALA A 4 -15.97 15.73 3.28
C ALA A 4 -14.85 14.70 3.40
N VAL A 5 -15.16 13.47 3.81
CA VAL A 5 -14.17 12.37 3.88
C VAL A 5 -13.55 12.09 2.51
N LEU A 6 -14.38 11.98 1.47
CA LEU A 6 -13.90 11.71 0.11
C LEU A 6 -13.08 12.89 -0.46
N SER A 7 -13.47 14.13 -0.17
CA SER A 7 -12.68 15.29 -0.61
C SER A 7 -11.34 15.39 0.11
N GLN A 8 -11.29 15.10 1.41
CA GLN A 8 -10.05 15.06 2.18
C GLN A 8 -9.13 13.90 1.73
N MET A 9 -9.70 12.74 1.43
CA MET A 9 -8.96 11.65 0.81
C MET A 9 -8.37 12.06 -0.55
N ALA A 10 -9.16 12.72 -1.42
CA ALA A 10 -8.68 13.20 -2.71
C ALA A 10 -7.54 14.22 -2.55
N ILE A 11 -7.61 15.09 -1.54
CA ILE A 11 -6.51 16.00 -1.19
C ILE A 11 -5.26 15.20 -0.81
N GLY A 12 -5.37 14.16 0.00
CA GLY A 12 -4.25 13.30 0.37
C GLY A 12 -3.59 12.61 -0.83
N VAL A 13 -4.41 12.10 -1.78
CA VAL A 13 -3.91 11.56 -3.06
C VAL A 13 -3.13 12.63 -3.82
N LEU A 14 -3.74 13.81 -4.02
CA LEU A 14 -3.14 14.88 -4.79
C LEU A 14 -1.83 15.38 -4.17
N MET A 15 -1.81 15.59 -2.85
CA MET A 15 -0.61 15.99 -2.13
C MET A 15 0.52 14.98 -2.34
N THR A 16 0.24 13.70 -2.18
CA THR A 16 1.28 12.66 -2.35
C THR A 16 1.78 12.58 -3.78
N VAL A 17 0.90 12.69 -4.77
CA VAL A 17 1.29 12.69 -6.19
C VAL A 17 2.17 13.89 -6.52
N LEU A 18 1.81 15.08 -6.04
CA LEU A 18 2.58 16.31 -6.30
C LEU A 18 3.91 16.33 -5.55
N MET A 19 3.92 15.91 -4.29
CA MET A 19 5.10 15.94 -3.44
C MET A 19 5.99 14.69 -3.61
N GLN A 20 5.49 13.64 -4.28
CA GLN A 20 6.15 12.34 -4.42
C GLN A 20 6.56 11.72 -3.06
N SER A 21 5.82 12.05 -2.00
CA SER A 21 6.11 11.64 -0.63
C SER A 21 4.83 11.56 0.20
N SER A 22 4.41 10.34 0.54
CA SER A 22 3.29 10.13 1.47
C SER A 22 3.62 10.55 2.90
N SER A 23 4.90 10.44 3.30
CA SER A 23 5.35 10.89 4.61
C SER A 23 5.22 12.41 4.78
N ALA A 24 5.56 13.17 3.73
CA ALA A 24 5.36 14.62 3.73
C ALA A 24 3.88 14.98 3.80
N SER A 25 3.02 14.33 3.01
CA SER A 25 1.56 14.51 3.06
C SER A 25 0.99 14.19 4.45
N MET A 26 1.46 13.10 5.06
CA MET A 26 1.05 12.70 6.41
C MET A 26 1.49 13.73 7.46
N THR A 27 2.71 14.26 7.35
CA THR A 27 3.22 15.30 8.28
C THR A 27 2.37 16.57 8.21
N ILE A 28 1.95 16.98 7.02
CA ILE A 28 1.05 18.13 6.83
C ILE A 28 -0.32 17.85 7.47
N ALA A 29 -0.89 16.67 7.22
CA ALA A 29 -2.17 16.28 7.83
C ALA A 29 -2.11 16.26 9.35
N LEU A 30 -1.01 15.75 9.91
CA LEU A 30 -0.74 15.72 11.34
C LEU A 30 -0.64 17.13 11.94
N THR A 31 0.13 18.01 11.29
CA THR A 31 0.27 19.41 11.73
C THR A 31 -1.06 20.17 11.64
N ALA A 32 -1.84 19.93 10.58
CA ALA A 32 -3.17 20.53 10.42
C ALA A 32 -4.16 20.04 11.51
N ALA A 33 -4.09 18.76 11.89
CA ALA A 33 -4.90 18.21 12.97
C ALA A 33 -4.49 18.79 14.34
N GLN A 34 -3.18 18.91 14.61
CA GLN A 34 -2.68 19.54 15.82
C GLN A 34 -3.09 21.02 15.92
N GLY A 35 -3.08 21.73 14.81
CA GLY A 35 -3.51 23.12 14.72
C GLY A 35 -5.04 23.32 14.74
N GLY A 36 -5.83 22.24 14.84
CA GLY A 36 -7.28 22.30 14.85
C GLY A 36 -7.91 22.65 13.49
N LEU A 37 -7.13 22.64 12.39
CA LEU A 37 -7.60 22.90 11.03
C LEU A 37 -8.30 21.68 10.42
N LEU A 38 -7.93 20.49 10.87
CA LEU A 38 -8.56 19.22 10.49
C LEU A 38 -9.03 18.47 11.74
N SER A 39 -10.18 17.82 11.64
CA SER A 39 -10.57 16.80 12.63
C SER A 39 -9.69 15.55 12.46
N VAL A 40 -9.63 14.72 13.49
CA VAL A 40 -8.93 13.41 13.42
C VAL A 40 -9.50 12.55 12.28
N GLU A 41 -10.83 12.56 12.08
CA GLU A 41 -11.49 11.89 10.95
C GLU A 41 -10.98 12.42 9.60
N GLY A 42 -10.89 13.73 9.46
CA GLY A 42 -10.41 14.37 8.23
C GLY A 42 -8.95 14.05 7.96
N ALA A 43 -8.11 14.12 8.98
CA ALA A 43 -6.70 13.78 8.89
C ALA A 43 -6.50 12.28 8.54
N ALA A 44 -7.30 11.38 9.14
CA ALA A 44 -7.31 9.97 8.78
C ALA A 44 -7.68 9.74 7.30
N ALA A 45 -8.67 10.47 6.79
CA ALA A 45 -9.03 10.42 5.37
C ALA A 45 -7.87 10.89 4.46
N VAL A 46 -7.17 11.96 4.84
CA VAL A 46 -5.95 12.42 4.12
C VAL A 46 -4.87 11.34 4.14
N VAL A 47 -4.66 10.65 5.26
CA VAL A 47 -3.67 9.56 5.38
C VAL A 47 -4.03 8.38 4.47
N ILE A 48 -5.31 7.97 4.43
CA ILE A 48 -5.77 6.94 3.49
C ILE A 48 -5.49 7.38 2.04
N GLY A 49 -5.81 8.64 1.71
CA GLY A 49 -5.53 9.21 0.39
C GLY A 49 -4.04 9.26 0.07
N ALA A 50 -3.19 9.63 1.02
CA ALA A 50 -1.75 9.66 0.85
C ALA A 50 -1.19 8.28 0.48
N ASN A 51 -1.70 7.21 1.09
CA ASN A 51 -1.34 5.84 0.74
C ASN A 51 -1.77 5.48 -0.70
N VAL A 52 -2.98 5.84 -1.08
CA VAL A 52 -3.45 5.65 -2.47
C VAL A 52 -2.59 6.44 -3.45
N GLY A 53 -2.18 7.66 -3.10
CA GLY A 53 -1.30 8.49 -3.92
C GLY A 53 0.04 7.84 -4.26
N THR A 54 0.59 7.01 -3.37
CA THR A 54 1.83 6.25 -3.64
C THR A 54 1.69 5.24 -4.77
N THR A 55 0.47 4.80 -5.10
CA THR A 55 0.24 3.90 -6.23
C THR A 55 0.54 4.57 -7.55
N VAL A 56 0.24 5.86 -7.69
CA VAL A 56 0.55 6.63 -8.89
C VAL A 56 2.05 6.73 -9.08
N THR A 57 2.80 7.00 -8.00
CA THR A 57 4.27 7.06 -8.05
C THR A 57 4.88 5.71 -8.43
N ALA A 58 4.36 4.62 -7.88
CA ALA A 58 4.80 3.27 -8.22
C ALA A 58 4.52 2.90 -9.68
N LEU A 59 3.33 3.27 -10.20
CA LEU A 59 2.98 3.05 -11.60
C LEU A 59 3.87 3.84 -12.56
N LEU A 60 4.16 5.10 -12.23
CA LEU A 60 5.08 5.93 -13.02
C LEU A 60 6.48 5.33 -13.06
N ALA A 61 6.99 4.87 -11.91
CA ALA A 61 8.30 4.22 -11.81
C ALA A 61 8.37 2.90 -12.59
N ALA A 62 7.25 2.20 -12.75
CA ALA A 62 7.18 0.93 -13.49
C ALA A 62 6.99 1.11 -15.01
N MET A 63 6.77 2.34 -15.50
CA MET A 63 6.65 2.61 -16.94
C MET A 63 7.98 2.30 -17.64
N GLY A 64 7.95 1.39 -18.63
CA GLY A 64 9.15 0.95 -19.33
C GLY A 64 10.08 0.03 -18.54
N ALA A 65 9.72 -0.37 -17.32
CA ALA A 65 10.52 -1.23 -16.48
C ALA A 65 10.35 -2.74 -16.79
N THR A 66 11.17 -3.56 -16.15
CA THR A 66 11.15 -5.03 -16.27
C THR A 66 9.81 -5.65 -15.82
N ALA A 67 9.58 -6.91 -16.18
CA ALA A 67 8.38 -7.64 -15.76
C ALA A 67 8.28 -7.71 -14.23
N ASN A 68 9.38 -7.93 -13.54
CA ASN A 68 9.44 -7.98 -12.07
C ASN A 68 9.09 -6.63 -11.44
N ALA A 69 9.57 -5.51 -11.97
CA ALA A 69 9.21 -4.19 -11.50
C ALA A 69 7.72 -3.88 -11.70
N LYS A 70 7.13 -4.30 -12.84
CA LYS A 70 5.68 -4.18 -13.09
C LYS A 70 4.85 -5.04 -12.15
N ARG A 71 5.31 -6.26 -11.82
CA ARG A 71 4.68 -7.13 -10.81
C ARG A 71 4.68 -6.45 -9.44
N ALA A 72 5.84 -5.94 -9.00
CA ALA A 72 5.96 -5.24 -7.72
C ALA A 72 5.06 -4.00 -7.63
N ALA A 73 5.05 -3.15 -8.67
CA ALA A 73 4.20 -1.98 -8.72
C ALA A 73 2.71 -2.36 -8.69
N SER A 74 2.30 -3.39 -9.44
CA SER A 74 0.90 -3.86 -9.47
C SER A 74 0.47 -4.46 -8.13
N ALA A 75 1.35 -5.20 -7.44
CA ALA A 75 1.11 -5.69 -6.09
C ALA A 75 0.93 -4.54 -5.10
N HIS A 76 1.77 -3.52 -5.18
CA HIS A 76 1.68 -2.31 -4.37
C HIS A 76 0.35 -1.57 -4.59
N VAL A 77 -0.07 -1.41 -5.85
CA VAL A 77 -1.37 -0.82 -6.21
C VAL A 77 -2.52 -1.63 -5.61
N ALA A 78 -2.53 -2.95 -5.81
CA ALA A 78 -3.57 -3.83 -5.29
C ALA A 78 -3.67 -3.75 -3.77
N PHE A 79 -2.52 -3.79 -3.08
CA PHE A 79 -2.44 -3.65 -1.63
C PHE A 79 -3.05 -2.33 -1.14
N ASN A 80 -2.61 -1.20 -1.69
CA ASN A 80 -3.06 0.10 -1.21
C ASN A 80 -4.53 0.38 -1.56
N LEU A 81 -5.00 0.00 -2.75
CA LEU A 81 -6.40 0.19 -3.12
C LEU A 81 -7.35 -0.68 -2.29
N LEU A 82 -7.01 -1.95 -2.07
CA LEU A 82 -7.80 -2.84 -1.23
C LEU A 82 -7.86 -2.32 0.20
N THR A 83 -6.70 -1.98 0.77
CA THR A 83 -6.61 -1.46 2.14
C THR A 83 -7.40 -0.14 2.29
N ALA A 84 -7.28 0.78 1.33
CA ALA A 84 -8.00 2.04 1.34
C ALA A 84 -9.52 1.83 1.24
N ALA A 85 -9.99 0.94 0.37
CA ALA A 85 -11.41 0.63 0.22
C ALA A 85 -12.00 0.07 1.51
N VAL A 86 -11.32 -0.90 2.14
CA VAL A 86 -11.76 -1.50 3.40
C VAL A 86 -11.67 -0.48 4.54
N ALA A 87 -10.59 0.29 4.63
CA ALA A 87 -10.43 1.31 5.67
C ALA A 87 -11.49 2.41 5.58
N LEU A 88 -11.86 2.85 4.37
CA LEU A 88 -12.96 3.78 4.17
C LEU A 88 -14.30 3.18 4.61
N ALA A 89 -14.59 1.95 4.22
CA ALA A 89 -15.82 1.26 4.61
C ALA A 89 -15.90 1.09 6.13
N LEU A 90 -14.79 0.84 6.80
CA LEU A 90 -14.68 0.63 8.24
C LEU A 90 -14.32 1.90 9.02
N LEU A 91 -14.18 3.06 8.38
CA LEU A 91 -13.66 4.28 9.00
C LEU A 91 -14.36 4.64 10.33
N PRO A 92 -15.70 4.60 10.48
CA PRO A 92 -16.33 4.91 11.75
C PRO A 92 -15.90 3.97 12.88
N TRP A 93 -15.77 2.67 12.59
CA TRP A 93 -15.36 1.66 13.59
C TRP A 93 -13.86 1.78 13.92
N LEU A 94 -13.03 2.09 12.93
CA LEU A 94 -11.60 2.34 13.13
C LEU A 94 -11.37 3.56 14.02
N LEU A 95 -12.13 4.64 13.83
CA LEU A 95 -12.06 5.84 14.67
C LEU A 95 -12.58 5.58 16.09
N GLN A 96 -13.62 4.76 16.23
CA GLN A 96 -14.11 4.36 17.55
C GLN A 96 -13.08 3.53 18.30
N ALA A 97 -12.48 2.53 17.65
CA ALA A 97 -11.41 1.73 18.21
C ALA A 97 -10.20 2.60 18.60
N LEU A 98 -9.82 3.53 17.71
CA LEU A 98 -8.76 4.49 17.95
C LEU A 98 -9.03 5.33 19.20
N GLY A 99 -10.25 5.88 19.34
CA GLY A 99 -10.63 6.66 20.52
C GLY A 99 -10.57 5.85 21.82
N THR A 100 -10.95 4.57 21.76
CA THR A 100 -10.88 3.66 22.91
C THR A 100 -9.42 3.41 23.32
N VAL A 101 -8.55 3.11 22.36
CA VAL A 101 -7.12 2.85 22.60
C VAL A 101 -6.44 4.13 23.11
N ALA A 102 -6.67 5.27 22.46
CA ALA A 102 -6.10 6.56 22.86
C ALA A 102 -6.52 6.95 24.27
N SER A 103 -7.78 6.71 24.64
CA SER A 103 -8.27 6.97 26.01
C SER A 103 -7.62 6.05 27.03
N ALA A 104 -7.47 4.76 26.75
CA ALA A 104 -6.79 3.81 27.60
C ALA A 104 -5.30 4.16 27.83
N MET A 105 -4.67 4.81 26.85
CA MET A 105 -3.28 5.29 26.92
C MET A 105 -3.14 6.70 27.49
N ASN A 106 -4.22 7.35 27.93
CA ASN A 106 -4.26 8.76 28.32
C ASN A 106 -3.79 9.75 27.22
N MET A 107 -4.00 9.41 25.96
CA MET A 107 -3.58 10.18 24.79
C MET A 107 -4.76 10.70 23.97
N ALA A 108 -5.97 10.67 24.52
CA ALA A 108 -7.22 11.06 23.83
C ALA A 108 -7.23 12.55 23.37
N HIS A 109 -6.39 13.37 23.95
CA HIS A 109 -6.31 14.81 23.65
C HIS A 109 -5.15 15.19 22.71
N ASP A 110 -4.37 14.20 22.23
CA ASP A 110 -3.27 14.44 21.30
C ASP A 110 -3.61 13.92 19.89
N PRO A 111 -4.03 14.81 18.96
CA PRO A 111 -4.34 14.43 17.59
C PRO A 111 -3.17 13.77 16.84
N ALA A 112 -1.94 14.16 17.16
CA ALA A 112 -0.75 13.59 16.54
C ALA A 112 -0.59 12.12 16.86
N THR A 113 -0.69 11.76 18.12
CA THR A 113 -0.62 10.36 18.57
C THR A 113 -1.79 9.56 18.02
N GLN A 114 -3.00 10.13 18.01
CA GLN A 114 -4.16 9.45 17.42
C GLN A 114 -3.93 9.15 15.94
N LEU A 115 -3.39 10.08 15.17
CA LEU A 115 -3.14 9.88 13.74
C LEU A 115 -2.01 8.87 13.49
N ALA A 116 -0.96 8.87 14.32
CA ALA A 116 0.11 7.88 14.26
C ALA A 116 -0.41 6.46 14.57
N LEU A 117 -1.27 6.32 15.58
CA LEU A 117 -1.96 5.07 15.89
C LEU A 117 -2.87 4.63 14.74
N PHE A 118 -3.65 5.56 14.18
CA PHE A 118 -4.49 5.28 13.02
C PHE A 118 -3.67 4.75 11.85
N HIS A 119 -2.55 5.39 11.53
CA HIS A 119 -1.65 4.95 10.46
C HIS A 119 -1.10 3.54 10.71
N THR A 120 -0.76 3.23 11.95
CA THR A 120 -0.31 1.88 12.35
C THR A 120 -1.42 0.86 12.17
N ILE A 121 -2.62 1.12 12.68
CA ILE A 121 -3.79 0.23 12.56
C ILE A 121 -4.14 0.03 11.09
N PHE A 122 -4.14 1.09 10.30
CA PHE A 122 -4.40 1.06 8.87
C PHE A 122 -3.41 0.15 8.11
N ASN A 123 -2.11 0.26 8.41
CA ASN A 123 -1.10 -0.60 7.78
C ASN A 123 -1.22 -2.07 8.23
N LEU A 124 -1.48 -2.31 9.52
CA LEU A 124 -1.75 -3.67 10.02
C LEU A 124 -2.97 -4.29 9.35
N LEU A 125 -4.05 -3.52 9.20
CA LEU A 125 -5.23 -3.95 8.44
C LEU A 125 -4.85 -4.37 7.02
N GLY A 126 -4.03 -3.58 6.33
CA GLY A 126 -3.54 -3.91 4.99
C GLY A 126 -2.78 -5.23 4.95
N VAL A 127 -1.87 -5.44 5.89
CA VAL A 127 -1.11 -6.71 6.00
C VAL A 127 -2.06 -7.88 6.25
N MET A 128 -2.99 -7.75 7.19
CA MET A 128 -3.96 -8.80 7.52
C MET A 128 -4.86 -9.16 6.33
N LEU A 129 -5.29 -8.17 5.54
CA LEU A 129 -6.11 -8.38 4.34
C LEU A 129 -5.31 -9.04 3.22
N MET A 130 -4.06 -8.63 3.03
CA MET A 130 -3.25 -9.11 1.92
C MET A 130 -2.60 -10.47 2.20
N TRP A 131 -2.31 -10.79 3.46
CA TRP A 131 -1.65 -12.06 3.83
C TRP A 131 -2.28 -13.29 3.16
N PRO A 132 -3.61 -13.54 3.27
CA PRO A 132 -4.24 -14.70 2.65
C PRO A 132 -4.35 -14.61 1.13
N LEU A 133 -4.19 -13.41 0.55
CA LEU A 133 -4.31 -13.14 -0.88
C LEU A 133 -2.96 -13.13 -1.60
N ALA A 134 -1.85 -13.04 -0.86
CA ALA A 134 -0.52 -12.82 -1.40
C ALA A 134 -0.11 -13.85 -2.47
N GLU A 135 -0.30 -15.14 -2.18
CA GLU A 135 0.06 -16.22 -3.11
C GLU A 135 -0.78 -16.17 -4.39
N ARG A 136 -2.09 -15.94 -4.26
CA ARG A 136 -3.00 -15.83 -5.43
C ARG A 136 -2.68 -14.62 -6.29
N LEU A 137 -2.40 -13.48 -5.64
CA LEU A 137 -2.01 -12.25 -6.32
C LEU A 137 -0.69 -12.46 -7.05
N THR A 138 0.31 -13.05 -6.40
CA THR A 138 1.62 -13.31 -7.00
C THR A 138 1.50 -14.23 -8.22
N ALA A 139 0.77 -15.34 -8.10
CA ALA A 139 0.54 -16.25 -9.22
C ALA A 139 -0.16 -15.55 -10.40
N TRP A 140 -1.17 -14.74 -10.13
CA TRP A 140 -1.86 -13.98 -11.17
C TRP A 140 -0.94 -12.95 -11.84
N LEU A 141 -0.11 -12.24 -11.08
CA LEU A 141 0.83 -11.25 -11.61
C LEU A 141 1.92 -11.90 -12.46
N GLN A 142 2.41 -13.09 -12.09
CA GLN A 142 3.37 -13.86 -12.90
C GLN A 142 2.77 -14.24 -14.26
N LEU A 143 1.52 -14.61 -14.30
CA LEU A 143 0.82 -14.91 -15.56
C LEU A 143 0.55 -13.65 -16.41
N ARG A 144 0.28 -12.50 -15.74
CA ARG A 144 -0.09 -11.26 -16.42
C ARG A 144 1.12 -10.52 -17.02
N PHE A 145 2.25 -10.54 -16.32
CA PHE A 145 3.49 -9.88 -16.73
C PHE A 145 4.57 -10.93 -16.95
N ARG A 146 4.63 -11.49 -18.14
CA ARG A 146 5.70 -12.40 -18.55
C ARG A 146 6.83 -11.59 -19.18
N GLY A 147 8.09 -11.90 -18.86
CA GLY A 147 9.26 -11.26 -19.41
C GLY A 147 10.32 -12.26 -19.82
N HIS A 148 11.29 -11.84 -20.61
CA HIS A 148 12.46 -12.65 -20.99
C HIS A 148 13.20 -13.20 -19.77
N GLU A 149 13.16 -12.48 -18.64
CA GLU A 149 13.75 -12.92 -17.37
C GLU A 149 13.15 -14.25 -16.86
N ASP A 150 11.89 -14.53 -17.19
CA ASP A 150 11.24 -15.78 -16.81
C ASP A 150 11.69 -16.95 -17.70
N ASP A 151 12.07 -16.67 -18.96
CA ASP A 151 12.59 -17.66 -19.89
C ASP A 151 14.06 -17.98 -19.60
N GLU A 152 14.86 -16.99 -19.19
CA GLU A 152 16.25 -17.19 -18.77
C GLU A 152 16.38 -17.98 -17.47
N ALA A 153 15.38 -17.90 -16.59
CA ALA A 153 15.32 -18.68 -15.35
C ALA A 153 14.92 -20.15 -15.57
N GLN A 154 14.44 -20.50 -16.76
CA GLN A 154 14.17 -21.90 -17.11
C GLN A 154 15.44 -22.57 -17.60
N PRO A 155 15.74 -23.81 -17.15
CA PRO A 155 16.89 -24.54 -17.63
C PRO A 155 16.71 -24.78 -19.15
N GLN A 156 17.47 -24.06 -19.96
CA GLN A 156 17.42 -24.16 -21.42
C GLN A 156 18.13 -25.40 -21.96
N TYR A 157 19.03 -25.98 -21.13
CA TYR A 157 19.95 -27.06 -21.50
C TYR A 157 19.78 -28.32 -20.64
N LEU A 158 18.90 -28.33 -19.66
CA LEU A 158 18.61 -29.46 -18.80
C LEU A 158 17.33 -30.14 -19.23
N ASP A 159 17.41 -31.01 -20.23
CA ASP A 159 16.35 -31.95 -20.55
C ASP A 159 16.61 -33.32 -19.87
N ASP A 160 15.66 -34.22 -19.90
CA ASP A 160 15.79 -35.55 -19.27
C ASP A 160 16.96 -36.37 -19.84
N ASN A 161 17.38 -36.09 -21.07
CA ASN A 161 18.53 -36.77 -21.71
C ASN A 161 19.85 -36.22 -21.17
N VAL A 162 19.95 -34.93 -20.95
CA VAL A 162 21.12 -34.26 -20.38
C VAL A 162 21.29 -34.61 -18.91
N LEU A 163 20.18 -34.74 -18.16
CA LEU A 163 20.22 -35.20 -16.76
C LEU A 163 20.71 -36.64 -16.62
N ALA A 164 20.47 -37.49 -17.63
CA ALA A 164 20.98 -38.87 -17.67
C ALA A 164 22.50 -38.96 -17.93
N VAL A 165 23.12 -37.91 -18.45
CA VAL A 165 24.56 -37.84 -18.74
C VAL A 165 25.14 -36.54 -18.19
N PRO A 166 25.49 -36.50 -16.87
CA PRO A 166 25.96 -35.28 -16.19
C PRO A 166 27.11 -34.53 -16.85
N ALA A 167 27.94 -35.22 -17.64
CA ALA A 167 29.06 -34.60 -18.38
C ALA A 167 28.57 -33.62 -19.49
N LEU A 168 27.33 -33.73 -19.98
CA LEU A 168 26.75 -32.84 -20.98
C LEU A 168 26.11 -31.60 -20.37
N ALA A 169 25.98 -31.55 -19.04
CA ALA A 169 25.33 -30.44 -18.33
C ALA A 169 26.32 -29.31 -17.96
N VAL A 170 27.62 -29.48 -18.22
CA VAL A 170 28.72 -28.61 -17.74
C VAL A 170 29.39 -27.81 -18.85
N ASP A 171 29.07 -28.04 -20.11
CA ASP A 171 29.53 -27.26 -21.27
C ASP A 171 28.43 -26.29 -21.70
#